data_98cc64b12f90b70195e35353edd693f7
#
_entry.id   98cc64b12f90b70195e35353edd693f7
#
_cell.length_a   1.000
_cell.length_b   1.000
_cell.length_c   1.000
_cell.angle_alpha   90.00
_cell.angle_beta   90.00
_cell.angle_gamma   90.00
#
_symmetry.space_group_name_H-M   'P 1'
#
loop_
_entity.id
_entity.type
_entity.pdbx_description
1 polymer ?
#
loop_
_entity_poly.entity_id
_entity_poly.type
_entity_poly.pdbx_seq_one_letter_code
_entity_poly.pdbx_strand_id
1 'polypeptide(L)'
;KLTGLPNVTIKANASTTLNGLTLNGLLIGQHVRLRGRVASDGTTVVATELEDRSASTRLELRGMVTAASGTTLTILGTSVNVNGLSFTDSRGATDVPMTQAAFLAAAQVGATVKLRSNNNGTSWSEAELESD
;
A
#
# COMPACT_ATOMS: atom_id res chain seq x y z
N LYS A 1 -3.33 10.24 10.04
CA LYS A 1 -3.16 10.01 8.58
C LYS A 1 -1.71 9.67 8.26
N LEU A 2 -1.48 9.02 7.14
CA LEU A 2 -0.16 8.60 6.70
C LEU A 2 0.44 9.62 5.71
N THR A 3 1.72 9.93 5.88
CA THR A 3 2.46 10.75 4.91
C THR A 3 2.49 10.05 3.55
N GLY A 4 2.21 10.77 2.48
CA GLY A 4 2.14 10.23 1.12
C GLY A 4 0.82 9.50 0.78
N LEU A 5 -0.04 9.26 1.76
CA LEU A 5 -1.36 8.62 1.59
C LEU A 5 -2.46 9.44 2.27
N PRO A 6 -2.70 10.70 1.85
CA PRO A 6 -3.58 11.62 2.57
C PRO A 6 -5.05 11.17 2.59
N ASN A 7 -5.46 10.34 1.62
CA ASN A 7 -6.84 9.85 1.51
C ASN A 7 -7.10 8.61 2.38
N VAL A 8 -6.06 7.99 2.93
CA VAL A 8 -6.20 6.80 3.77
C VAL A 8 -6.39 7.22 5.23
N THR A 9 -7.46 6.75 5.84
CA THR A 9 -7.73 6.92 7.27
C THR A 9 -7.48 5.61 8.00
N ILE A 10 -6.73 5.67 9.09
CA ILE A 10 -6.46 4.50 9.94
C ILE A 10 -7.28 4.63 11.21
N LYS A 11 -8.01 3.57 11.55
CA LYS A 11 -8.71 3.44 12.81
C LYS A 11 -8.18 2.24 13.59
N ALA A 12 -7.91 2.44 14.87
CA ALA A 12 -7.57 1.36 15.80
C ALA A 12 -8.73 1.14 16.76
N ASN A 13 -8.85 -0.07 17.29
CA ASN A 13 -9.84 -0.43 18.28
C ASN A 13 -9.23 -1.40 19.32
N ALA A 14 -10.06 -1.90 20.25
CA ALA A 14 -9.61 -2.81 21.29
C ALA A 14 -9.01 -4.13 20.78
N SER A 15 -9.32 -4.52 19.53
CA SER A 15 -8.79 -5.73 18.90
C SER A 15 -7.52 -5.49 18.09
N THR A 16 -7.03 -4.26 18.04
CA THR A 16 -5.78 -3.94 17.34
C THR A 16 -4.58 -4.39 18.16
N THR A 17 -3.75 -5.26 17.59
CA THR A 17 -2.47 -5.66 18.20
C THR A 17 -1.44 -4.55 18.03
N LEU A 18 -0.78 -4.14 19.12
CA LEU A 18 0.24 -3.11 19.13
C LEU A 18 1.61 -3.73 19.44
N ASN A 19 2.56 -3.58 18.53
CA ASN A 19 3.90 -4.12 18.64
C ASN A 19 4.94 -3.00 18.72
N GLY A 20 5.54 -2.82 19.90
CA GLY A 20 6.57 -1.82 20.13
C GLY A 20 6.06 -0.38 20.23
N LEU A 21 4.75 -0.17 20.33
CA LEU A 21 4.16 1.17 20.45
C LEU A 21 2.87 1.16 21.29
N THR A 22 2.45 2.35 21.70
CA THR A 22 1.11 2.61 22.25
C THR A 22 0.41 3.67 21.41
N LEU A 23 -0.92 3.64 21.37
CA LEU A 23 -1.67 4.63 20.55
C LEU A 23 -1.42 6.07 21.04
N ASN A 24 -1.35 6.28 22.35
CA ASN A 24 -1.09 7.60 22.92
C ASN A 24 0.37 8.04 22.74
N GLY A 25 1.29 7.12 22.47
CA GLY A 25 2.70 7.37 22.26
C GLY A 25 3.11 7.58 20.81
N LEU A 26 2.16 7.49 19.87
CA LEU A 26 2.43 7.72 18.43
C LEU A 26 2.80 9.18 18.17
N LEU A 27 3.92 9.37 17.49
CA LEU A 27 4.43 10.69 17.13
C LEU A 27 4.30 10.92 15.61
N ILE A 28 4.15 12.20 15.26
CA ILE A 28 4.20 12.60 13.85
C ILE A 28 5.61 12.30 13.29
N GLY A 29 5.66 11.67 12.13
CA GLY A 29 6.92 11.26 11.49
C GLY A 29 7.42 9.88 11.89
N GLN A 30 6.75 9.21 12.82
CA GLN A 30 7.10 7.84 13.20
C GLN A 30 6.80 6.87 12.05
N HIS A 31 7.75 5.98 11.75
CA HIS A 31 7.59 4.95 10.73
C HIS A 31 6.90 3.74 11.33
N VAL A 32 5.77 3.36 10.77
CA VAL A 32 4.96 2.24 11.25
C VAL A 32 4.61 1.28 10.11
N ARG A 33 4.45 0.02 10.45
CA ARG A 33 3.82 -0.98 9.60
C ARG A 33 2.41 -1.22 10.10
N LEU A 34 1.47 -1.25 9.17
CA LEU A 34 0.07 -1.45 9.48
C LEU A 34 -0.49 -2.59 8.66
N ARG A 35 -1.31 -3.41 9.30
CA ARG A 35 -2.19 -4.37 8.65
C ARG A 35 -3.61 -4.11 9.13
N GLY A 36 -4.58 -4.34 8.26
CA GLY A 36 -5.97 -4.10 8.62
C GLY A 36 -6.94 -4.51 7.54
N ARG A 37 -8.19 -4.24 7.80
CA ARG A 37 -9.31 -4.50 6.89
C ARG A 37 -9.84 -3.18 6.36
N VAL A 38 -10.11 -3.14 5.08
CA VAL A 38 -10.69 -1.97 4.43
C VAL A 38 -12.18 -1.91 4.77
N ALA A 39 -12.63 -0.76 5.25
CA ALA A 39 -14.04 -0.50 5.51
C ALA A 39 -14.81 -0.31 4.19
N SER A 40 -16.14 -0.29 4.29
CA SER A 40 -17.03 -0.14 3.12
C SER A 40 -16.86 1.17 2.35
N ASP A 41 -16.25 2.20 2.95
CA ASP A 41 -15.95 3.46 2.26
C ASP A 41 -14.76 3.37 1.30
N GLY A 42 -14.02 2.26 1.32
CA GLY A 42 -12.87 2.00 0.46
C GLY A 42 -11.60 2.78 0.82
N THR A 43 -11.62 3.63 1.84
CA THR A 43 -10.50 4.52 2.21
C THR A 43 -10.09 4.43 3.67
N THR A 44 -10.94 3.86 4.51
CA THR A 44 -10.64 3.62 5.92
C THR A 44 -10.11 2.21 6.12
N VAL A 45 -8.98 2.10 6.80
CA VAL A 45 -8.42 0.80 7.24
C VAL A 45 -8.63 0.67 8.74
N VAL A 46 -9.38 -0.35 9.14
CA VAL A 46 -9.50 -0.75 10.55
C VAL A 46 -8.30 -1.64 10.88
N ALA A 47 -7.38 -1.12 11.65
CA ALA A 47 -6.13 -1.81 11.94
C ALA A 47 -6.35 -3.06 12.78
N THR A 48 -5.79 -4.18 12.34
CA THR A 48 -5.66 -5.41 13.13
C THR A 48 -4.29 -5.46 13.82
N GLU A 49 -3.29 -4.80 13.23
CA GLU A 49 -1.93 -4.74 13.76
C GLU A 49 -1.29 -3.39 13.42
N LEU A 50 -0.60 -2.83 14.40
CA LEU A 50 0.30 -1.69 14.25
C LEU A 50 1.65 -2.06 14.85
N GLU A 51 2.73 -1.87 14.10
CA GLU A 51 4.09 -2.21 14.49
C GLU A 51 5.01 -1.02 14.33
N ASP A 52 5.83 -0.75 15.34
CA ASP A 52 6.89 0.25 15.24
C ASP A 52 8.01 -0.25 14.32
N ARG A 53 8.48 0.62 13.44
CA ARG A 53 9.54 0.31 12.47
C ARG A 53 10.63 1.38 12.54
N SER A 54 11.84 0.98 12.18
CA SER A 54 12.97 1.92 12.05
C SER A 54 12.63 3.05 11.08
N ALA A 55 13.10 4.26 11.37
CA ALA A 55 12.89 5.44 10.53
C ALA A 55 13.31 5.16 9.08
N SER A 56 12.46 5.53 8.13
CA SER A 56 12.66 5.29 6.71
C SER A 56 11.81 6.25 5.90
N THR A 57 12.27 6.59 4.70
CA THR A 57 11.48 7.29 3.69
C THR A 57 10.70 6.34 2.77
N ARG A 58 10.82 5.04 3.00
CA ARG A 58 10.13 4.02 2.24
C ARG A 58 8.66 3.97 2.62
N LEU A 59 7.80 4.09 1.61
CA LEU A 59 6.36 3.91 1.74
C LEU A 59 5.95 2.72 0.89
N GLU A 60 5.20 1.79 1.47
CA GLU A 60 4.58 0.69 0.74
C GLU A 60 3.06 0.75 0.90
N LEU A 61 2.36 0.59 -0.20
CA LEU A 61 0.90 0.48 -0.24
C LEU A 61 0.56 -0.85 -0.91
N ARG A 62 -0.04 -1.77 -0.16
CA ARG A 62 -0.53 -3.04 -0.68
C ARG A 62 -2.02 -3.12 -0.51
N GLY A 63 -2.73 -3.42 -1.57
CA GLY A 63 -4.18 -3.55 -1.54
C GLY A 63 -4.78 -3.97 -2.86
N MET A 64 -6.08 -4.13 -2.85
CA MET A 64 -6.86 -4.46 -4.03
C MET A 64 -7.02 -3.23 -4.92
N VAL A 65 -6.87 -3.41 -6.22
CA VAL A 65 -7.19 -2.40 -7.22
C VAL A 65 -8.71 -2.22 -7.25
N THR A 66 -9.16 -1.00 -7.02
CA THR A 66 -10.59 -0.64 -7.05
C THR A 66 -11.00 0.09 -8.34
N ALA A 67 -10.03 0.68 -9.04
CA ALA A 67 -10.22 1.28 -10.35
C ALA A 67 -8.93 1.19 -11.16
N ALA A 68 -9.04 0.99 -12.46
CA ALA A 68 -7.92 0.96 -13.39
C ALA A 68 -8.31 1.67 -14.68
N SER A 69 -7.49 2.62 -15.12
CA SER A 69 -7.72 3.37 -16.36
C SER A 69 -6.37 3.79 -16.97
N GLY A 70 -6.08 3.31 -18.16
CA GLY A 70 -4.79 3.55 -18.81
C GLY A 70 -3.63 3.06 -17.94
N THR A 71 -2.75 3.96 -17.51
CA THR A 71 -1.63 3.66 -16.61
C THR A 71 -1.90 4.05 -15.15
N THR A 72 -3.14 4.40 -14.82
CA THR A 72 -3.52 4.82 -13.47
C THR A 72 -4.28 3.71 -12.75
N LEU A 73 -3.81 3.35 -11.56
CA LEU A 73 -4.47 2.42 -10.64
C LEU A 73 -4.94 3.16 -9.40
N THR A 74 -6.08 2.76 -8.86
CA THR A 74 -6.59 3.28 -7.59
C THR A 74 -6.60 2.16 -6.54
N ILE A 75 -5.95 2.40 -5.41
CA ILE A 75 -5.88 1.50 -4.26
C ILE A 75 -6.13 2.32 -3.01
N LEU A 76 -7.10 1.93 -2.19
CA LEU A 76 -7.46 2.65 -0.95
C LEU A 76 -7.72 4.15 -1.19
N GLY A 77 -8.41 4.49 -2.27
CA GLY A 77 -8.68 5.89 -2.64
C GLY A 77 -7.47 6.67 -3.13
N THR A 78 -6.31 6.03 -3.28
CA THR A 78 -5.09 6.64 -3.79
C THR A 78 -4.91 6.26 -5.25
N SER A 79 -4.90 7.25 -6.13
CA SER A 79 -4.66 7.06 -7.56
C SER A 79 -3.18 7.23 -7.86
N VAL A 80 -2.59 6.24 -8.49
CA VAL A 80 -1.16 6.20 -8.82
C VAL A 80 -0.98 5.96 -10.31
N ASN A 81 -0.22 6.82 -10.98
CA ASN A 81 0.23 6.58 -12.33
C ASN A 81 1.47 5.68 -12.28
N VAL A 82 1.35 4.47 -12.78
CA VAL A 82 2.43 3.47 -12.75
C VAL A 82 3.31 3.49 -14.00
N ASN A 83 3.09 4.44 -14.91
CA ASN A 83 3.90 4.54 -16.13
C ASN A 83 5.40 4.68 -15.82
N GLY A 84 6.22 3.82 -16.43
CA GLY A 84 7.67 3.89 -16.31
C GLY A 84 8.26 3.33 -15.01
N LEU A 85 7.48 2.69 -14.15
CA LEU A 85 7.97 2.03 -12.95
C LEU A 85 8.69 0.71 -13.28
N SER A 86 9.32 0.10 -12.28
CA SER A 86 9.78 -1.28 -12.36
C SER A 86 8.63 -2.21 -11.96
N PHE A 87 8.41 -3.27 -12.75
CA PHE A 87 7.29 -4.19 -12.55
C PHE A 87 7.77 -5.59 -12.24
N THR A 88 7.12 -6.23 -11.27
CA THR A 88 7.44 -7.59 -10.83
C THR A 88 6.17 -8.39 -10.60
N ASP A 89 6.18 -9.65 -11.00
CA ASP A 89 5.15 -10.62 -10.64
C ASP A 89 5.61 -11.41 -9.41
N SER A 90 4.99 -11.16 -8.27
CA SER A 90 5.29 -11.81 -6.98
C SER A 90 4.19 -12.79 -6.56
N ARG A 91 3.33 -13.22 -7.48
CA ARG A 91 2.26 -14.18 -7.18
C ARG A 91 2.74 -15.62 -7.06
N GLY A 92 3.88 -15.93 -7.64
CA GLY A 92 4.51 -17.25 -7.60
C GLY A 92 5.49 -17.42 -6.43
N ALA A 93 6.21 -18.53 -6.43
CA ALA A 93 7.22 -18.85 -5.42
C ALA A 93 8.46 -17.93 -5.50
N THR A 94 8.72 -17.36 -6.66
CA THR A 94 9.83 -16.43 -6.91
C THR A 94 9.33 -15.18 -7.63
N ASP A 95 9.97 -14.06 -7.39
CA ASP A 95 9.68 -12.82 -8.08
C ASP A 95 10.20 -12.86 -9.51
N VAL A 96 9.39 -12.47 -10.46
CA VAL A 96 9.73 -12.45 -11.88
C VAL A 96 9.52 -11.05 -12.44
N PRO A 97 10.56 -10.41 -13.02
CA PRO A 97 10.40 -9.14 -13.70
C PRO A 97 9.37 -9.25 -14.85
N MET A 98 8.58 -8.20 -15.03
CA MET A 98 7.60 -8.15 -16.10
C MET A 98 7.56 -6.79 -16.78
N THR A 99 6.97 -6.77 -17.98
CA THR A 99 6.78 -5.51 -18.73
C THR A 99 5.60 -4.72 -18.18
N GLN A 100 5.58 -3.41 -18.45
CA GLN A 100 4.44 -2.56 -18.11
C GLN A 100 3.14 -3.06 -18.74
N ALA A 101 3.17 -3.47 -20.01
CA ALA A 101 2.00 -3.97 -20.71
C ALA A 101 1.43 -5.24 -20.05
N ALA A 102 2.30 -6.18 -19.68
CA ALA A 102 1.90 -7.40 -18.98
C ALA A 102 1.36 -7.10 -17.58
N PHE A 103 1.99 -6.17 -16.85
CA PHE A 103 1.51 -5.73 -15.55
C PHE A 103 0.12 -5.11 -15.62
N LEU A 104 -0.09 -4.16 -16.53
CA LEU A 104 -1.38 -3.49 -16.69
C LEU A 104 -2.48 -4.44 -17.13
N ALA A 105 -2.15 -5.43 -17.96
CA ALA A 105 -3.11 -6.48 -18.36
C ALA A 105 -3.59 -7.32 -17.17
N ALA A 106 -2.73 -7.54 -16.18
CA ALA A 106 -3.04 -8.32 -14.98
C ALA A 106 -3.59 -7.48 -13.83
N ALA A 107 -3.19 -6.21 -13.71
CA ALA A 107 -3.56 -5.30 -12.61
C ALA A 107 -4.94 -4.67 -12.83
N GLN A 108 -5.95 -5.50 -13.05
CA GLN A 108 -7.33 -5.07 -13.20
C GLN A 108 -8.04 -4.96 -11.85
N VAL A 109 -9.24 -4.38 -11.83
CA VAL A 109 -10.08 -4.32 -10.63
C VAL A 109 -10.20 -5.71 -9.99
N GLY A 110 -9.91 -5.80 -8.69
CA GLY A 110 -9.88 -7.04 -7.93
C GLY A 110 -8.49 -7.67 -7.77
N ALA A 111 -7.49 -7.28 -8.57
CA ALA A 111 -6.12 -7.74 -8.39
C ALA A 111 -5.47 -7.10 -7.14
N THR A 112 -4.60 -7.83 -6.47
CA THR A 112 -3.80 -7.29 -5.37
C THR A 112 -2.47 -6.80 -5.89
N VAL A 113 -2.14 -5.56 -5.57
CA VAL A 113 -0.93 -4.87 -6.03
C VAL A 113 -0.21 -4.25 -4.84
N LYS A 114 1.11 -4.29 -4.86
CA LYS A 114 1.97 -3.55 -3.93
C LYS A 114 2.72 -2.47 -4.69
N LEU A 115 2.62 -1.24 -4.21
CA LEU A 115 3.33 -0.08 -4.74
C LEU A 115 4.38 0.37 -3.74
N ARG A 116 5.56 0.76 -4.22
CA ARG A 116 6.64 1.24 -3.37
C ARG A 116 7.11 2.62 -3.81
N SER A 117 7.30 3.48 -2.82
CA SER A 117 7.97 4.77 -2.93
C SER A 117 9.19 4.79 -2.01
N ASN A 118 10.28 5.42 -2.44
CA ASN A 118 11.49 5.60 -1.64
C ASN A 118 11.62 7.01 -1.06
N ASN A 119 10.62 7.87 -1.26
CA ASN A 119 10.62 9.28 -0.87
C ASN A 119 9.29 9.73 -0.26
N ASN A 120 8.74 8.92 0.65
CA ASN A 120 7.49 9.19 1.36
C ASN A 120 6.27 9.46 0.46
N GLY A 121 6.21 8.83 -0.70
CA GLY A 121 5.09 8.96 -1.63
C GLY A 121 5.14 10.19 -2.54
N THR A 122 6.25 10.92 -2.57
CA THR A 122 6.45 12.02 -3.53
C THR A 122 6.47 11.49 -4.97
N SER A 123 7.09 10.33 -5.18
CA SER A 123 7.03 9.57 -6.43
C SER A 123 7.03 8.07 -6.13
N TRP A 124 6.51 7.29 -7.06
CA TRP A 124 6.49 5.83 -6.97
C TRP A 124 7.61 5.24 -7.84
N SER A 125 8.19 4.13 -7.41
CA SER A 125 9.34 3.52 -8.08
C SER A 125 9.08 2.10 -8.56
N GLU A 126 8.26 1.34 -7.86
CA GLU A 126 8.01 -0.07 -8.15
C GLU A 126 6.54 -0.43 -8.00
N ALA A 127 6.09 -1.36 -8.82
CA ALA A 127 4.76 -1.96 -8.74
C ALA A 127 4.90 -3.49 -8.87
N GLU A 128 4.25 -4.20 -7.97
CA GLU A 128 4.30 -5.66 -7.91
C GLU A 128 2.88 -6.23 -7.93
N LEU A 129 2.68 -7.29 -8.72
CA LEU A 129 1.50 -8.14 -8.59
C LEU A 129 1.70 -9.08 -7.41
N GLU A 130 0.72 -9.14 -6.53
CA GLU A 130 0.72 -9.97 -5.33
C GLU A 130 -0.40 -11.00 -5.38
N SER A 131 -0.19 -12.13 -4.71
CA SER A 131 -1.28 -13.05 -4.40
C SER A 131 -2.11 -12.50 -3.24
N ASP A 132 -3.38 -12.86 -3.19
CA ASP A 132 -4.30 -12.50 -2.11
C ASP A 132 -3.89 -13.11 -0.75
#